data_7c807a5f5defdd19d8de2d39af92affb
#
_entry.id   7c807a5f5defdd19d8de2d39af92affb
#
_cell.length_a   1.000
_cell.length_b   1.000
_cell.length_c   1.000
_cell.angle_alpha   90.00
_cell.angle_beta   90.00
_cell.angle_gamma   90.00
#
_symmetry.space_group_name_H-M   'P 1'
#
loop_
_entity.id
_entity.type
_entity.pdbx_description
1 polymer ?
#
loop_
_entity_poly.entity_id
_entity_poly.type
_entity_poly.pdbx_seq_one_letter_code
_entity_poly.pdbx_strand_id
1 'polypeptide(L)'
;ADAAQRAELTRLAARLESGFGAAKVCLEGQDHCMSVDELGELMAKSRDYDELTRIWTAWHDTAAPQRADYARFVELANAGARELGFADMGALWRSRYDMGPEAFQAEAERLWQQVRPLYVALHCYTRARLAARYGADKVRPGEPIPAQLLGNMWAQQWGRIYDDLLKPFPGASIETADRALADQHWDAVRMTRSAESFYTSLGFPALPASFWERSMLVRPRDRDVVCHASAWSIDSDQDVRIKMCMQPTEEDLFTIYHELGHVYYYLSYRDQPYLFRGGAHDGFHEAIGDTINLSVTPGYLASIGLVRPVQPSREAVINQQMKMALDKIAFLPFGKVVDEWRWKVFAGEIRPEDYNRSWWALRRQYQGIAPPVARDERSFDAAAKYHVPANTPYTRYFLSFILQFQLHKALCDAAGWKGPLHECSVFGSKEAGQKFQAMLAAGASQPWQDTLQKLTGTREMDASVIIEYFQPLMKWLEEQNKGQTCGWTT
;
A
#
# COMPACT_ATOMS: atom_id res chain seq x y z
N ALA A 1 -1.56 -29.85 18.94
CA ALA A 1 -1.25 -28.80 19.94
C ALA A 1 -2.02 -29.04 21.21
N ASP A 2 -1.37 -28.83 22.33
CA ASP A 2 -1.99 -28.82 23.65
C ASP A 2 -3.13 -27.79 23.69
N ALA A 3 -4.30 -28.17 24.22
CA ALA A 3 -5.48 -27.30 24.31
C ALA A 3 -5.19 -26.02 25.12
N ALA A 4 -4.36 -26.12 26.15
CA ALA A 4 -3.95 -24.97 26.96
C ALA A 4 -3.11 -23.97 26.15
N GLN A 5 -2.17 -24.43 25.34
CA GLN A 5 -1.34 -23.60 24.48
C GLN A 5 -2.17 -22.91 23.38
N ARG A 6 -3.14 -23.61 22.77
CA ARG A 6 -4.07 -22.99 21.81
C ARG A 6 -4.90 -21.88 22.44
N ALA A 7 -5.44 -22.14 23.63
CA ALA A 7 -6.21 -21.13 24.38
C ALA A 7 -5.34 -19.92 24.77
N GLU A 8 -4.09 -20.17 25.16
CA GLU A 8 -3.11 -19.10 25.47
C GLU A 8 -2.81 -18.27 24.21
N LEU A 9 -2.49 -18.91 23.08
CA LEU A 9 -2.24 -18.23 21.80
C LEU A 9 -3.41 -17.33 21.38
N THR A 10 -4.64 -17.85 21.48
CA THR A 10 -5.84 -17.08 21.13
C THR A 10 -6.01 -15.85 22.06
N ARG A 11 -5.79 -16.02 23.36
CA ARG A 11 -5.86 -14.88 24.31
C ARG A 11 -4.77 -13.85 24.07
N LEU A 12 -3.54 -14.28 23.75
CA LEU A 12 -2.43 -13.39 23.44
C LEU A 12 -2.69 -12.60 22.16
N ALA A 13 -3.16 -13.27 21.10
CA ALA A 13 -3.50 -12.61 19.84
C ALA A 13 -4.58 -11.54 20.05
N ALA A 14 -5.68 -11.89 20.75
CA ALA A 14 -6.74 -10.94 21.05
C ALA A 14 -6.25 -9.78 21.94
N ARG A 15 -5.37 -10.03 22.93
CA ARG A 15 -4.84 -9.00 23.80
C ARG A 15 -3.89 -8.04 23.07
N LEU A 16 -3.03 -8.55 22.20
CA LEU A 16 -2.14 -7.73 21.38
C LEU A 16 -2.92 -6.81 20.44
N GLU A 17 -3.90 -7.37 19.72
CA GLU A 17 -4.74 -6.60 18.79
C GLU A 17 -5.61 -5.56 19.52
N SER A 18 -6.28 -5.97 20.61
CA SER A 18 -7.10 -5.06 21.40
C SER A 18 -6.27 -3.99 22.11
N GLY A 19 -5.04 -4.33 22.54
CA GLY A 19 -4.10 -3.38 23.11
C GLY A 19 -3.73 -2.25 22.16
N PHE A 20 -3.50 -2.58 20.89
CA PHE A 20 -3.30 -1.56 19.85
C PHE A 20 -4.58 -0.72 19.63
N GLY A 21 -5.74 -1.36 19.48
CA GLY A 21 -7.01 -0.67 19.21
C GLY A 21 -7.47 0.23 20.35
N ALA A 22 -7.15 -0.11 21.60
CA ALA A 22 -7.49 0.67 22.78
C ALA A 22 -6.48 1.77 23.10
N ALA A 23 -5.29 1.76 22.47
CA ALA A 23 -4.23 2.71 22.78
C ALA A 23 -4.66 4.15 22.44
N LYS A 24 -4.46 5.03 23.40
CA LYS A 24 -4.68 6.47 23.26
C LYS A 24 -3.55 7.24 23.90
N VAL A 25 -3.31 8.43 23.40
CA VAL A 25 -2.26 9.34 23.88
C VAL A 25 -2.91 10.62 24.37
N CYS A 26 -2.61 11.00 25.61
CA CYS A 26 -3.03 12.27 26.19
C CYS A 26 -1.85 13.27 26.04
N LEU A 27 -1.99 14.21 25.11
CA LEU A 27 -1.02 15.27 24.91
C LEU A 27 -1.41 16.50 25.75
N GLU A 28 -0.41 17.17 26.30
CA GLU A 28 -0.62 18.43 27.05
C GLU A 28 -1.27 19.48 26.13
N GLY A 29 -2.28 20.15 26.65
CA GLY A 29 -3.04 21.18 25.90
C GLY A 29 -4.13 20.64 25.00
N GLN A 30 -4.41 19.33 24.99
CA GLN A 30 -5.53 18.72 24.29
C GLN A 30 -6.69 18.39 25.25
N ASP A 31 -7.91 18.54 24.79
CA ASP A 31 -9.12 18.35 25.61
C ASP A 31 -9.44 16.87 25.90
N HIS A 32 -8.83 15.93 25.16
CA HIS A 32 -9.04 14.49 25.30
C HIS A 32 -7.79 13.68 24.87
N CYS A 33 -7.77 12.41 25.26
CA CYS A 33 -6.74 11.48 24.79
C CYS A 33 -7.07 11.00 23.36
N MET A 34 -6.09 11.09 22.47
CA MET A 34 -6.23 10.93 21.03
C MET A 34 -5.90 9.51 20.57
N SER A 35 -6.65 9.03 19.57
CA SER A 35 -6.34 7.82 18.81
C SER A 35 -5.18 8.05 17.84
N VAL A 36 -4.68 6.96 17.23
CA VAL A 36 -3.63 7.04 16.21
C VAL A 36 -4.06 7.84 14.98
N ASP A 37 -5.34 7.77 14.62
CA ASP A 37 -5.87 8.51 13.46
C ASP A 37 -5.90 10.01 13.73
N GLU A 38 -6.35 10.42 14.92
CA GLU A 38 -6.33 11.83 15.35
C GLU A 38 -4.91 12.37 15.43
N LEU A 39 -3.96 11.58 15.97
CA LEU A 39 -2.54 11.92 15.98
C LEU A 39 -1.95 12.01 14.57
N GLY A 40 -2.36 11.13 13.66
CA GLY A 40 -2.00 11.14 12.26
C GLY A 40 -2.44 12.42 11.55
N GLU A 41 -3.66 12.91 11.85
CA GLU A 41 -4.16 14.18 11.31
C GLU A 41 -3.38 15.39 11.86
N LEU A 42 -2.97 15.36 13.13
CA LEU A 42 -2.08 16.40 13.67
C LEU A 42 -0.72 16.38 12.98
N MET A 43 -0.09 15.21 12.83
CA MET A 43 1.19 15.08 12.11
C MET A 43 1.11 15.56 10.66
N ALA A 44 -0.01 15.29 9.99
CA ALA A 44 -0.22 15.74 8.61
C ALA A 44 -0.25 17.26 8.48
N LYS A 45 -0.77 17.96 9.48
CA LYS A 45 -0.96 19.42 9.50
C LYS A 45 0.21 20.19 10.13
N SER A 46 0.84 19.62 11.15
CA SER A 46 1.93 20.28 11.87
C SER A 46 3.20 20.36 11.04
N ARG A 47 3.92 21.44 11.20
CA ARG A 47 5.29 21.65 10.70
C ARG A 47 6.22 22.13 11.80
N ASP A 48 5.80 22.01 13.05
CA ASP A 48 6.66 22.24 14.21
C ASP A 48 7.46 20.99 14.54
N TYR A 49 8.78 21.11 14.58
CA TYR A 49 9.69 19.99 14.77
C TYR A 49 9.49 19.28 16.13
N ASP A 50 9.34 20.06 17.18
CA ASP A 50 9.23 19.55 18.55
C ASP A 50 7.85 18.96 18.81
N GLU A 51 6.78 19.54 18.24
CA GLU A 51 5.44 18.98 18.28
C GLU A 51 5.37 17.63 17.55
N LEU A 52 5.92 17.55 16.32
CA LEU A 52 6.00 16.29 15.58
C LEU A 52 6.78 15.21 16.34
N THR A 53 7.87 15.60 17.01
CA THR A 53 8.66 14.69 17.86
C THR A 53 7.85 14.18 19.05
N ARG A 54 7.09 15.07 19.73
CA ARG A 54 6.22 14.68 20.87
C ARG A 54 5.12 13.72 20.43
N ILE A 55 4.40 14.04 19.35
CA ILE A 55 3.32 13.21 18.82
C ILE A 55 3.84 11.81 18.46
N TRP A 56 4.93 11.77 17.71
CA TRP A 56 5.53 10.52 17.25
C TRP A 56 5.98 9.65 18.43
N THR A 57 6.71 10.24 19.38
CA THR A 57 7.25 9.54 20.57
C THR A 57 6.12 8.98 21.42
N ALA A 58 5.13 9.81 21.70
CA ALA A 58 4.00 9.42 22.56
C ALA A 58 3.22 8.23 21.98
N TRP A 59 2.99 8.20 20.67
CA TRP A 59 2.36 7.03 20.04
C TRP A 59 3.23 5.78 20.12
N HIS A 60 4.50 5.87 19.76
CA HIS A 60 5.40 4.71 19.75
C HIS A 60 5.63 4.13 21.16
N ASP A 61 5.57 4.95 22.20
CA ASP A 61 5.67 4.50 23.59
C ASP A 61 4.48 3.63 24.03
N THR A 62 3.30 3.76 23.42
CA THR A 62 2.15 2.91 23.72
C THR A 62 2.39 1.44 23.40
N ALA A 63 3.33 1.12 22.52
CA ALA A 63 3.64 -0.24 22.11
C ALA A 63 4.53 -1.01 23.09
N ALA A 64 5.30 -0.32 23.92
CA ALA A 64 6.28 -0.93 24.83
C ALA A 64 5.70 -2.03 25.75
N PRO A 65 4.50 -1.89 26.35
CA PRO A 65 3.90 -2.92 27.18
C PRO A 65 3.59 -4.24 26.48
N GLN A 66 3.46 -4.24 25.15
CA GLN A 66 3.10 -5.42 24.37
C GLN A 66 4.28 -6.37 24.11
N ARG A 67 5.52 -5.96 24.41
CA ARG A 67 6.74 -6.69 24.04
C ARG A 67 6.81 -8.11 24.60
N ALA A 68 6.52 -8.29 25.88
CA ALA A 68 6.57 -9.61 26.51
C ALA A 68 5.49 -10.56 25.96
N ASP A 69 4.30 -10.04 25.76
CA ASP A 69 3.18 -10.78 25.14
C ASP A 69 3.49 -11.18 23.71
N TYR A 70 4.11 -10.29 22.93
CA TYR A 70 4.52 -10.59 21.57
C TYR A 70 5.61 -11.68 21.51
N ALA A 71 6.61 -11.64 22.38
CA ALA A 71 7.62 -12.69 22.47
C ALA A 71 6.98 -14.06 22.77
N ARG A 72 6.05 -14.11 23.73
CA ARG A 72 5.33 -15.35 24.05
C ARG A 72 4.40 -15.80 22.90
N PHE A 73 3.76 -14.86 22.22
CA PHE A 73 2.98 -15.14 21.01
C PHE A 73 3.85 -15.81 19.94
N VAL A 74 5.04 -15.29 19.67
CA VAL A 74 6.00 -15.86 18.69
C VAL A 74 6.35 -17.31 19.02
N GLU A 75 6.64 -17.63 20.28
CA GLU A 75 6.94 -19.00 20.73
C GLU A 75 5.79 -19.97 20.40
N LEU A 76 4.56 -19.59 20.75
CA LEU A 76 3.37 -20.42 20.54
C LEU A 76 2.98 -20.52 19.06
N ALA A 77 3.10 -19.43 18.30
CA ALA A 77 2.85 -19.44 16.86
C ALA A 77 3.84 -20.36 16.14
N ASN A 78 5.12 -20.31 16.50
CA ASN A 78 6.15 -21.20 15.97
C ASN A 78 5.89 -22.67 16.35
N ALA A 79 5.42 -22.96 17.57
CA ALA A 79 5.05 -24.32 17.96
C ALA A 79 3.93 -24.85 17.05
N GLY A 80 2.90 -24.03 16.76
CA GLY A 80 1.83 -24.39 15.84
C GLY A 80 2.31 -24.59 14.39
N ALA A 81 3.20 -23.74 13.90
CA ALA A 81 3.79 -23.89 12.56
C ALA A 81 4.59 -25.19 12.42
N ARG A 82 5.37 -25.56 13.43
CA ARG A 82 6.12 -26.84 13.45
C ARG A 82 5.23 -28.06 13.46
N GLU A 83 4.08 -28.02 14.12
CA GLU A 83 3.07 -29.11 14.04
C GLU A 83 2.51 -29.31 12.65
N LEU A 84 2.47 -28.23 11.83
CA LEU A 84 2.07 -28.27 10.43
C LEU A 84 3.22 -28.62 9.47
N GLY A 85 4.42 -28.91 10.00
CA GLY A 85 5.59 -29.31 9.21
C GLY A 85 6.46 -28.16 8.71
N PHE A 86 6.23 -26.93 9.18
CA PHE A 86 7.05 -25.77 8.84
C PHE A 86 8.12 -25.50 9.92
N ALA A 87 9.24 -24.91 9.53
CA ALA A 87 10.32 -24.57 10.48
C ALA A 87 9.85 -23.55 11.53
N ASP A 88 9.09 -22.56 11.09
CA ASP A 88 8.57 -21.46 11.90
C ASP A 88 7.34 -20.81 11.24
N MET A 89 6.74 -19.84 11.90
CA MET A 89 5.56 -19.10 11.39
C MET A 89 5.88 -18.28 10.13
N GLY A 90 7.10 -17.76 10.01
CA GLY A 90 7.54 -17.02 8.82
C GLY A 90 7.68 -17.93 7.58
N ALA A 91 8.13 -19.17 7.77
CA ALA A 91 8.14 -20.20 6.72
C ALA A 91 6.72 -20.58 6.30
N LEU A 92 5.81 -20.74 7.26
CA LEU A 92 4.39 -20.98 6.99
C LEU A 92 3.76 -19.84 6.17
N TRP A 93 4.02 -18.58 6.49
CA TRP A 93 3.51 -17.45 5.73
C TRP A 93 4.05 -17.44 4.29
N ARG A 94 5.36 -17.64 4.12
CA ARG A 94 6.00 -17.61 2.79
C ARG A 94 5.61 -18.79 1.91
N SER A 95 5.16 -19.92 2.48
CA SER A 95 4.69 -21.06 1.70
C SER A 95 3.49 -20.76 0.79
N ARG A 96 2.76 -19.67 1.05
CA ARG A 96 1.60 -19.25 0.24
C ARG A 96 1.96 -18.62 -1.10
N TYR A 97 3.27 -18.43 -1.36
CA TYR A 97 3.74 -17.79 -2.60
C TYR A 97 4.32 -18.79 -3.61
N ASP A 98 3.98 -20.09 -3.50
CA ASP A 98 4.44 -21.16 -4.41
C ASP A 98 5.97 -21.18 -4.61
N MET A 99 6.70 -20.81 -3.57
CA MET A 99 8.16 -20.75 -3.51
C MET A 99 8.66 -21.21 -2.15
N GLY A 100 9.90 -21.72 -2.12
CA GLY A 100 10.58 -21.93 -0.83
C GLY A 100 10.77 -20.59 -0.09
N PRO A 101 10.79 -20.60 1.25
CA PRO A 101 10.89 -19.37 2.05
C PRO A 101 12.10 -18.50 1.72
N GLU A 102 13.26 -19.11 1.48
CA GLU A 102 14.51 -18.41 1.14
C GLU A 102 14.46 -17.85 -0.29
N ALA A 103 13.88 -18.60 -1.24
CA ALA A 103 13.70 -18.14 -2.61
C ALA A 103 12.75 -16.94 -2.66
N PHE A 104 11.67 -16.96 -1.89
CA PHE A 104 10.74 -15.84 -1.79
C PHE A 104 11.39 -14.58 -1.17
N GLN A 105 12.20 -14.77 -0.13
CA GLN A 105 12.96 -13.66 0.46
C GLN A 105 13.96 -13.05 -0.53
N ALA A 106 14.68 -13.90 -1.31
CA ALA A 106 15.56 -13.45 -2.36
C ALA A 106 14.83 -12.71 -3.48
N GLU A 107 13.62 -13.16 -3.83
CA GLU A 107 12.75 -12.50 -4.81
C GLU A 107 12.33 -11.11 -4.33
N ALA A 108 11.89 -10.97 -3.09
CA ALA A 108 11.55 -9.66 -2.51
C ALA A 108 12.77 -8.70 -2.49
N GLU A 109 13.97 -9.22 -2.23
CA GLU A 109 15.20 -8.42 -2.31
C GLU A 109 15.52 -8.01 -3.75
N ARG A 110 15.41 -8.93 -4.70
CA ARG A 110 15.63 -8.64 -6.13
C ARG A 110 14.70 -7.53 -6.62
N LEU A 111 13.42 -7.61 -6.31
CA LEU A 111 12.43 -6.59 -6.67
C LEU A 111 12.76 -5.23 -6.04
N TRP A 112 13.16 -5.22 -4.78
CA TRP A 112 13.61 -3.99 -4.12
C TRP A 112 14.81 -3.35 -4.84
N GLN A 113 15.80 -4.14 -5.21
CA GLN A 113 17.01 -3.63 -5.90
C GLN A 113 16.66 -3.00 -7.25
N GLN A 114 15.65 -3.50 -7.97
CA GLN A 114 15.19 -2.91 -9.22
C GLN A 114 14.62 -1.50 -9.05
N VAL A 115 13.87 -1.22 -7.97
CA VAL A 115 13.21 0.07 -7.73
C VAL A 115 14.03 1.01 -6.87
N ARG A 116 15.03 0.51 -6.15
CA ARG A 116 15.87 1.27 -5.23
C ARG A 116 16.46 2.57 -5.82
N PRO A 117 16.94 2.62 -7.08
CA PRO A 117 17.45 3.88 -7.66
C PRO A 117 16.43 5.02 -7.63
N LEU A 118 15.18 4.78 -7.96
CA LEU A 118 14.12 5.78 -7.90
C LEU A 118 13.83 6.20 -6.45
N TYR A 119 13.78 5.23 -5.53
CA TYR A 119 13.59 5.53 -4.11
C TYR A 119 14.72 6.41 -3.55
N VAL A 120 15.97 6.09 -3.86
CA VAL A 120 17.14 6.89 -3.41
C VAL A 120 17.08 8.31 -3.97
N ALA A 121 16.68 8.48 -5.23
CA ALA A 121 16.53 9.80 -5.83
C ALA A 121 15.39 10.61 -5.16
N LEU A 122 14.25 9.97 -4.88
CA LEU A 122 13.12 10.55 -4.17
C LEU A 122 13.50 10.94 -2.73
N HIS A 123 14.19 10.05 -2.01
CA HIS A 123 14.67 10.27 -0.66
C HIS A 123 15.66 11.45 -0.60
N CYS A 124 16.59 11.53 -1.57
CA CYS A 124 17.56 12.60 -1.67
C CYS A 124 16.90 13.97 -1.80
N TYR A 125 15.98 14.11 -2.74
CA TYR A 125 15.18 15.32 -2.94
C TYR A 125 14.39 15.68 -1.68
N THR A 126 13.68 14.72 -1.11
CA THR A 126 12.88 14.91 0.11
C THR A 126 13.74 15.40 1.27
N ARG A 127 14.90 14.78 1.51
CA ARG A 127 15.84 15.19 2.55
C ARG A 127 16.34 16.63 2.35
N ALA A 128 16.68 17.02 1.13
CA ALA A 128 17.12 18.38 0.82
C ALA A 128 16.01 19.40 1.10
N ARG A 129 14.77 19.10 0.74
CA ARG A 129 13.61 19.96 1.03
C ARG A 129 13.34 20.09 2.53
N LEU A 130 13.44 18.99 3.26
CA LEU A 130 13.27 18.98 4.71
C LEU A 130 14.43 19.73 5.41
N ALA A 131 15.66 19.59 4.92
CA ALA A 131 16.80 20.35 5.43
C ALA A 131 16.62 21.86 5.21
N ALA A 132 16.09 22.26 4.07
CA ALA A 132 15.76 23.68 3.79
C ALA A 132 14.66 24.22 4.73
N ARG A 133 13.73 23.38 5.19
CA ARG A 133 12.63 23.75 6.08
C ARG A 133 13.06 23.78 7.55
N TYR A 134 13.79 22.74 8.00
CA TYR A 134 14.05 22.50 9.43
C TYR A 134 15.50 22.81 9.86
N GLY A 135 16.39 23.03 8.92
CA GLY A 135 17.82 23.25 9.15
C GLY A 135 18.67 22.00 8.95
N ALA A 136 19.91 22.22 8.49
CA ALA A 136 20.88 21.14 8.26
C ALA A 136 21.43 20.51 9.54
N ASP A 137 21.23 21.12 10.68
CA ASP A 137 21.54 20.57 12.02
C ASP A 137 20.55 19.44 12.40
N LYS A 138 19.29 19.56 11.99
CA LYS A 138 18.23 18.58 12.24
C LYS A 138 18.10 17.53 11.14
N VAL A 139 18.32 17.91 9.88
CA VAL A 139 18.25 17.03 8.70
C VAL A 139 19.57 17.07 7.95
N ARG A 140 20.50 16.21 8.34
CA ARG A 140 21.89 16.24 7.87
C ARG A 140 22.06 15.61 6.49
N PRO A 141 22.89 16.19 5.60
CA PRO A 141 23.26 15.55 4.34
C PRO A 141 23.92 14.19 4.58
N GLY A 142 23.57 13.16 3.78
CA GLY A 142 24.14 11.81 3.89
C GLY A 142 23.65 11.00 5.10
N GLU A 143 22.79 11.54 5.95
CA GLU A 143 22.23 10.85 7.10
C GLU A 143 20.77 10.44 6.84
N PRO A 144 20.23 9.47 7.60
CA PRO A 144 18.81 9.13 7.55
C PRO A 144 17.91 10.33 7.90
N ILE A 145 16.73 10.38 7.30
CA ILE A 145 15.72 11.40 7.61
C ILE A 145 15.05 11.07 8.96
N PRO A 146 14.87 12.03 9.88
CA PRO A 146 14.07 11.85 11.08
C PRO A 146 12.63 11.48 10.73
N ALA A 147 12.15 10.35 11.23
CA ALA A 147 10.90 9.71 10.77
C ALA A 147 9.65 10.57 10.95
N GLN A 148 9.57 11.39 12.01
CA GLN A 148 8.43 12.25 12.32
C GLN A 148 8.18 13.35 11.28
N LEU A 149 9.19 13.66 10.43
CA LEU A 149 9.10 14.76 9.45
C LEU A 149 8.39 14.36 8.15
N LEU A 150 8.07 13.09 7.97
CA LEU A 150 7.55 12.54 6.70
C LEU A 150 6.01 12.50 6.62
N GLY A 151 5.32 13.17 7.54
CA GLY A 151 3.87 13.39 7.48
C GLY A 151 2.99 12.16 7.77
N ASN A 152 3.59 11.07 8.21
CA ASN A 152 2.90 9.83 8.53
C ASN A 152 3.54 9.18 9.76
N MET A 153 2.74 8.61 10.67
CA MET A 153 3.18 8.04 11.94
C MET A 153 4.30 7.01 11.78
N TRP A 154 4.28 6.25 10.70
CA TRP A 154 5.26 5.19 10.41
C TRP A 154 6.24 5.57 9.28
N ALA A 155 6.17 6.80 8.77
CA ALA A 155 6.95 7.25 7.62
C ALA A 155 6.83 6.31 6.40
N GLN A 156 5.68 5.63 6.26
CA GLN A 156 5.46 4.65 5.21
C GLN A 156 5.04 5.29 3.88
N GLN A 157 4.36 6.42 3.93
CA GLN A 157 3.92 7.23 2.80
C GLN A 157 4.16 8.69 3.13
N TRP A 158 4.53 9.51 2.14
CA TRP A 158 4.96 10.89 2.36
C TRP A 158 4.05 11.92 1.66
N GLY A 159 2.91 11.49 1.15
CA GLY A 159 1.95 12.33 0.41
C GLY A 159 1.41 13.51 1.21
N ARG A 160 1.31 13.37 2.56
CA ARG A 160 0.79 14.42 3.46
C ARG A 160 1.66 15.68 3.56
N ILE A 161 2.91 15.62 3.10
CA ILE A 161 3.81 16.78 3.02
C ILE A 161 4.06 17.25 1.59
N TYR A 162 3.27 16.77 0.62
CA TYR A 162 3.44 17.10 -0.79
C TYR A 162 3.19 18.58 -1.07
N ASP A 163 2.01 19.11 -0.71
CA ASP A 163 1.54 20.42 -1.20
C ASP A 163 2.41 21.58 -0.76
N ASP A 164 2.92 21.56 0.46
CA ASP A 164 3.67 22.64 1.07
C ASP A 164 5.20 22.45 1.05
N LEU A 165 5.69 21.19 1.01
CA LEU A 165 7.12 20.93 1.11
C LEU A 165 7.74 20.31 -0.14
N LEU A 166 7.04 19.39 -0.82
CA LEU A 166 7.64 18.53 -1.84
C LEU A 166 7.14 18.77 -3.26
N LYS A 167 6.10 19.58 -3.45
CA LYS A 167 5.55 19.89 -4.77
C LYS A 167 6.58 20.59 -5.65
N PRO A 168 6.98 20.00 -6.80
CA PRO A 168 8.04 20.55 -7.65
C PRO A 168 7.70 21.92 -8.25
N PHE A 169 6.47 22.07 -8.76
CA PHE A 169 6.02 23.27 -9.50
C PHE A 169 4.68 23.78 -8.91
N PRO A 170 4.70 24.68 -7.92
CA PRO A 170 3.48 25.13 -7.25
C PRO A 170 2.41 25.72 -8.17
N GLY A 171 2.82 26.36 -9.29
CA GLY A 171 1.92 26.98 -10.27
C GLY A 171 1.35 26.04 -11.33
N ALA A 172 1.81 24.78 -11.38
CA ALA A 172 1.34 23.80 -12.35
C ALA A 172 0.49 22.73 -11.67
N SER A 173 -0.70 22.46 -12.19
CA SER A 173 -1.58 21.38 -11.71
C SER A 173 -2.35 20.79 -12.88
N ILE A 174 -2.70 19.51 -12.73
CA ILE A 174 -3.76 18.89 -13.52
C ILE A 174 -5.07 19.14 -12.75
N GLU A 175 -6.12 19.52 -13.45
CA GLU A 175 -7.45 19.69 -12.82
C GLU A 175 -7.86 18.37 -12.17
N THR A 176 -8.17 18.41 -10.88
CA THR A 176 -8.72 17.24 -10.17
C THR A 176 -10.17 17.02 -10.55
N ALA A 177 -10.63 15.78 -10.48
CA ALA A 177 -12.02 15.46 -10.76
C ALA A 177 -13.02 15.99 -9.72
N ASP A 178 -12.57 16.40 -8.53
CA ASP A 178 -13.43 16.82 -7.40
C ASP A 178 -14.45 17.88 -7.82
N ARG A 179 -13.96 18.96 -8.44
CA ARG A 179 -14.83 20.04 -8.87
C ARG A 179 -15.80 19.60 -9.95
N ALA A 180 -15.32 18.81 -10.92
CA ALA A 180 -16.14 18.32 -12.02
C ALA A 180 -17.22 17.34 -11.55
N LEU A 181 -16.91 16.48 -10.57
CA LEU A 181 -17.87 15.59 -9.91
C LEU A 181 -18.99 16.39 -9.22
N ALA A 182 -18.60 17.43 -8.47
CA ALA A 182 -19.56 18.30 -7.78
C ALA A 182 -20.42 19.10 -8.77
N ASP A 183 -19.82 19.79 -9.75
CA ASP A 183 -20.51 20.63 -10.76
C ASP A 183 -21.46 19.80 -11.64
N GLN A 184 -21.11 18.55 -11.95
CA GLN A 184 -21.94 17.64 -12.72
C GLN A 184 -22.89 16.78 -11.88
N HIS A 185 -22.94 17.01 -10.55
CA HIS A 185 -23.80 16.28 -9.60
C HIS A 185 -23.64 14.76 -9.68
N TRP A 186 -22.41 14.27 -9.70
CA TRP A 186 -22.17 12.84 -9.64
C TRP A 186 -22.49 12.32 -8.24
N ASP A 187 -23.29 11.27 -8.20
CA ASP A 187 -23.57 10.52 -6.98
C ASP A 187 -22.83 9.19 -6.93
N ALA A 188 -22.93 8.49 -5.83
CA ALA A 188 -22.26 7.19 -5.61
C ALA A 188 -22.64 6.15 -6.67
N VAL A 189 -23.91 6.15 -7.14
CA VAL A 189 -24.36 5.22 -8.17
C VAL A 189 -23.72 5.54 -9.51
N ARG A 190 -23.68 6.83 -9.90
CA ARG A 190 -23.05 7.26 -11.14
C ARG A 190 -21.54 7.00 -11.16
N MET A 191 -20.85 7.23 -10.02
CA MET A 191 -19.43 6.90 -9.87
C MET A 191 -19.20 5.39 -10.03
N THR A 192 -20.02 4.56 -9.39
CA THR A 192 -19.94 3.09 -9.51
C THR A 192 -20.23 2.62 -10.93
N ARG A 193 -21.21 3.22 -11.61
CA ARG A 193 -21.52 2.92 -13.02
C ARG A 193 -20.38 3.29 -13.97
N SER A 194 -19.68 4.39 -13.68
CA SER A 194 -18.47 4.77 -14.43
C SER A 194 -17.38 3.72 -14.29
N ALA A 195 -17.13 3.25 -13.08
CA ALA A 195 -16.17 2.18 -12.84
C ALA A 195 -16.59 0.85 -13.50
N GLU A 196 -17.87 0.44 -13.38
CA GLU A 196 -18.43 -0.71 -14.11
C GLU A 196 -18.23 -0.58 -15.62
N SER A 197 -18.49 0.63 -16.18
CA SER A 197 -18.30 0.90 -17.60
C SER A 197 -16.87 0.67 -18.07
N PHE A 198 -15.88 0.94 -17.23
CA PHE A 198 -14.49 0.64 -17.55
C PHE A 198 -14.29 -0.87 -17.75
N TYR A 199 -14.69 -1.68 -16.76
CA TYR A 199 -14.56 -3.15 -16.84
C TYR A 199 -15.37 -3.74 -17.99
N THR A 200 -16.61 -3.29 -18.21
CA THR A 200 -17.43 -3.79 -19.34
C THR A 200 -16.86 -3.36 -20.70
N SER A 201 -16.16 -2.22 -20.76
CA SER A 201 -15.45 -1.81 -21.97
C SER A 201 -14.33 -2.79 -22.35
N LEU A 202 -13.72 -3.44 -21.37
CA LEU A 202 -12.73 -4.51 -21.56
C LEU A 202 -13.36 -5.87 -21.91
N GLY A 203 -14.67 -6.02 -21.80
CA GLY A 203 -15.41 -7.26 -22.10
C GLY A 203 -15.82 -8.07 -20.89
N PHE A 204 -15.65 -7.54 -19.67
CA PHE A 204 -16.24 -8.14 -18.50
C PHE A 204 -17.78 -8.05 -18.54
N PRO A 205 -18.49 -8.98 -17.91
CA PRO A 205 -19.95 -8.89 -17.81
C PRO A 205 -20.37 -7.70 -16.95
N ALA A 206 -21.62 -7.25 -17.13
CA ALA A 206 -22.21 -6.30 -16.20
C ALA A 206 -22.32 -6.90 -14.78
N LEU A 207 -22.26 -6.05 -13.77
CA LEU A 207 -22.43 -6.46 -12.38
C LEU A 207 -23.82 -7.09 -12.18
N PRO A 208 -23.93 -8.16 -11.36
CA PRO A 208 -25.21 -8.81 -11.11
C PRO A 208 -26.19 -7.86 -10.40
N ALA A 209 -27.50 -8.07 -10.59
CA ALA A 209 -28.53 -7.26 -9.94
C ALA A 209 -28.37 -7.25 -8.41
N SER A 210 -27.98 -8.39 -7.80
CA SER A 210 -27.69 -8.51 -6.37
C SER A 210 -26.62 -7.54 -5.87
N PHE A 211 -25.64 -7.17 -6.70
CA PHE A 211 -24.64 -6.17 -6.33
C PHE A 211 -25.29 -4.81 -6.07
N TRP A 212 -26.17 -4.37 -6.97
CA TRP A 212 -26.87 -3.08 -6.88
C TRP A 212 -27.88 -3.03 -5.74
N GLU A 213 -28.54 -4.15 -5.46
CA GLU A 213 -29.54 -4.27 -4.39
C GLU A 213 -28.94 -4.35 -3.00
N ARG A 214 -27.73 -4.92 -2.86
CA ARG A 214 -27.17 -5.32 -1.56
C ARG A 214 -25.89 -4.61 -1.16
N SER A 215 -25.24 -3.89 -2.07
CA SER A 215 -24.07 -3.09 -1.73
C SER A 215 -24.46 -1.85 -0.93
N MET A 216 -23.59 -1.46 -0.01
CA MET A 216 -23.70 -0.22 0.73
C MET A 216 -22.74 0.81 0.11
N LEU A 217 -23.24 1.66 -0.77
CA LEU A 217 -22.45 2.66 -1.49
C LEU A 217 -22.39 4.02 -0.78
N VAL A 218 -23.33 4.29 0.13
CA VAL A 218 -23.42 5.54 0.90
C VAL A 218 -23.61 5.23 2.38
N ARG A 219 -23.23 6.18 3.24
CA ARG A 219 -23.43 6.04 4.67
C ARG A 219 -24.93 5.95 4.99
N PRO A 220 -25.41 4.90 5.68
CA PRO A 220 -26.79 4.80 6.13
C PRO A 220 -27.07 5.87 7.19
N ARG A 221 -28.34 6.31 7.28
CA ARG A 221 -28.77 7.33 8.24
C ARG A 221 -29.31 6.75 9.54
N ASP A 222 -29.59 5.46 9.56
CA ASP A 222 -30.31 4.73 10.61
C ASP A 222 -29.40 3.94 11.54
N ARG A 223 -28.11 3.87 11.27
CA ARG A 223 -27.13 3.11 12.07
C ARG A 223 -25.70 3.60 11.85
N ASP A 224 -24.86 3.32 12.84
CA ASP A 224 -23.43 3.52 12.73
C ASP A 224 -22.76 2.38 11.93
N VAL A 225 -21.80 2.75 11.08
CA VAL A 225 -21.06 1.83 10.24
C VAL A 225 -19.59 2.24 10.14
N VAL A 226 -18.72 1.26 9.93
CA VAL A 226 -17.33 1.49 9.55
C VAL A 226 -17.29 1.81 8.05
N CYS A 227 -16.91 3.03 7.71
CA CYS A 227 -16.92 3.57 6.34
C CYS A 227 -15.73 3.13 5.48
N HIS A 228 -14.72 2.47 6.04
CA HIS A 228 -13.61 1.95 5.25
C HIS A 228 -14.14 1.06 4.10
N ALA A 229 -13.72 1.38 2.86
CA ALA A 229 -14.15 0.66 1.68
C ALA A 229 -13.72 -0.81 1.74
N SER A 230 -14.56 -1.70 1.25
CA SER A 230 -14.27 -3.14 1.20
C SER A 230 -15.19 -3.86 0.22
N ALA A 231 -14.64 -4.87 -0.46
CA ALA A 231 -15.37 -5.77 -1.36
C ALA A 231 -15.51 -7.15 -0.74
N TRP A 232 -16.64 -7.81 -1.02
CA TRP A 232 -17.03 -9.08 -0.40
C TRP A 232 -17.59 -10.05 -1.44
N SER A 233 -17.18 -11.30 -1.36
CA SER A 233 -17.85 -12.43 -1.99
C SER A 233 -18.52 -13.26 -0.89
N ILE A 234 -19.84 -13.21 -0.80
CA ILE A 234 -20.61 -13.78 0.32
C ILE A 234 -20.80 -15.28 0.16
N ASP A 235 -21.11 -15.72 -1.06
CA ASP A 235 -21.41 -17.12 -1.38
C ASP A 235 -20.31 -17.79 -2.22
N SER A 236 -19.22 -17.07 -2.50
CA SER A 236 -18.15 -17.49 -3.40
C SER A 236 -18.64 -17.78 -4.83
N ASP A 237 -19.74 -17.16 -5.26
CA ASP A 237 -20.34 -17.29 -6.59
C ASP A 237 -20.81 -15.95 -7.13
N GLN A 238 -22.06 -15.55 -6.90
CA GLN A 238 -22.67 -14.35 -7.51
C GLN A 238 -23.03 -13.25 -6.51
N ASP A 239 -23.10 -13.55 -5.23
CA ASP A 239 -23.39 -12.55 -4.21
C ASP A 239 -22.12 -11.78 -3.84
N VAL A 240 -21.77 -10.86 -4.73
CA VAL A 240 -20.66 -9.93 -4.54
C VAL A 240 -21.18 -8.57 -4.11
N ARG A 241 -20.50 -7.92 -3.15
CA ARG A 241 -20.94 -6.66 -2.57
C ARG A 241 -19.77 -5.73 -2.31
N ILE A 242 -20.05 -4.43 -2.27
CA ILE A 242 -19.16 -3.40 -1.75
C ILE A 242 -19.81 -2.72 -0.54
N LYS A 243 -18.99 -2.42 0.46
CA LYS A 243 -19.34 -1.54 1.57
C LYS A 243 -18.43 -0.31 1.50
N MET A 244 -19.01 0.86 1.29
CA MET A 244 -18.31 2.14 1.20
C MET A 244 -19.24 3.29 1.57
N CYS A 245 -18.72 4.39 2.14
CA CYS A 245 -19.45 5.63 2.40
C CYS A 245 -19.02 6.70 1.41
N MET A 246 -19.36 6.51 0.14
CA MET A 246 -18.86 7.29 -0.98
C MET A 246 -19.30 8.74 -0.96
N GLN A 247 -18.36 9.64 -1.20
CA GLN A 247 -18.55 11.06 -1.48
C GLN A 247 -18.13 11.38 -2.92
N PRO A 248 -18.61 12.44 -3.55
CA PRO A 248 -18.23 12.82 -4.91
C PRO A 248 -16.84 13.49 -4.91
N THR A 249 -15.82 12.70 -4.62
CA THR A 249 -14.41 13.09 -4.62
C THR A 249 -13.60 12.22 -5.58
N GLU A 250 -12.49 12.74 -6.06
CA GLU A 250 -11.54 11.99 -6.90
C GLU A 250 -11.01 10.77 -6.14
N GLU A 251 -10.72 10.92 -4.85
CA GLU A 251 -10.26 9.82 -3.98
C GLU A 251 -11.26 8.67 -3.98
N ASP A 252 -12.55 8.95 -3.75
CA ASP A 252 -13.59 7.93 -3.72
C ASP A 252 -13.88 7.36 -5.13
N LEU A 253 -13.70 8.16 -6.17
CA LEU A 253 -13.77 7.67 -7.55
C LEU A 253 -12.68 6.62 -7.82
N PHE A 254 -11.43 6.87 -7.45
CA PHE A 254 -10.35 5.88 -7.57
C PHE A 254 -10.60 4.66 -6.66
N THR A 255 -11.12 4.87 -5.46
CA THR A 255 -11.45 3.80 -4.54
C THR A 255 -12.50 2.85 -5.13
N ILE A 256 -13.58 3.35 -5.74
CA ILE A 256 -14.59 2.45 -6.34
C ILE A 256 -14.04 1.65 -7.52
N TYR A 257 -13.11 2.21 -8.33
CA TYR A 257 -12.43 1.45 -9.38
C TYR A 257 -11.57 0.33 -8.79
N HIS A 258 -10.90 0.57 -7.66
CA HIS A 258 -10.13 -0.43 -6.94
C HIS A 258 -11.04 -1.53 -6.38
N GLU A 259 -12.10 -1.18 -5.66
CA GLU A 259 -13.02 -2.16 -5.05
C GLU A 259 -13.72 -3.03 -6.09
N LEU A 260 -14.07 -2.47 -7.26
CA LEU A 260 -14.57 -3.26 -8.38
C LEU A 260 -13.51 -4.23 -8.93
N GLY A 261 -12.23 -3.96 -8.79
CA GLY A 261 -11.16 -4.90 -9.09
C GLY A 261 -11.29 -6.20 -8.29
N HIS A 262 -11.53 -6.08 -6.99
CA HIS A 262 -11.81 -7.24 -6.15
C HIS A 262 -13.08 -7.98 -6.60
N VAL A 263 -14.16 -7.24 -6.85
CA VAL A 263 -15.45 -7.81 -7.29
C VAL A 263 -15.30 -8.59 -8.60
N TYR A 264 -14.66 -8.00 -9.61
CA TYR A 264 -14.45 -8.66 -10.89
C TYR A 264 -13.48 -9.85 -10.79
N TYR A 265 -12.54 -9.82 -9.85
CA TYR A 265 -11.69 -10.97 -9.59
C TYR A 265 -12.49 -12.11 -8.97
N TYR A 266 -13.33 -11.85 -7.96
CA TYR A 266 -14.27 -12.84 -7.40
C TYR A 266 -15.11 -13.49 -8.49
N LEU A 267 -15.75 -12.69 -9.35
CA LEU A 267 -16.58 -13.16 -10.45
C LEU A 267 -15.79 -13.96 -11.49
N SER A 268 -14.51 -13.63 -11.73
CA SER A 268 -13.68 -14.27 -12.75
C SER A 268 -13.28 -15.69 -12.38
N TYR A 269 -12.99 -15.97 -11.10
CA TYR A 269 -12.57 -17.31 -10.67
C TYR A 269 -13.67 -18.16 -10.03
N ARG A 270 -14.90 -17.69 -9.99
CA ARG A 270 -16.03 -18.41 -9.37
C ARG A 270 -16.30 -19.80 -9.95
N ASP A 271 -15.95 -20.02 -11.21
CA ASP A 271 -16.13 -21.31 -11.89
C ASP A 271 -15.03 -22.34 -11.57
N GLN A 272 -13.99 -21.93 -10.83
CA GLN A 272 -12.98 -22.85 -10.31
C GLN A 272 -13.58 -23.78 -9.23
N PRO A 273 -13.00 -24.98 -9.04
CA PRO A 273 -13.31 -25.80 -7.85
C PRO A 273 -13.15 -24.98 -6.57
N TYR A 274 -14.01 -25.20 -5.58
CA TYR A 274 -14.13 -24.36 -4.37
C TYR A 274 -12.80 -24.00 -3.71
N LEU A 275 -11.89 -24.97 -3.59
CA LEU A 275 -10.56 -24.75 -2.97
C LEU A 275 -9.64 -23.82 -3.78
N PHE A 276 -9.96 -23.58 -5.04
CA PHE A 276 -9.20 -22.68 -5.94
C PHE A 276 -9.90 -21.35 -6.20
N ARG A 277 -11.03 -21.10 -5.55
CA ARG A 277 -11.75 -19.81 -5.61
C ARG A 277 -11.05 -18.77 -4.74
N GLY A 278 -9.92 -18.29 -5.21
CA GLY A 278 -9.10 -17.27 -4.55
C GLY A 278 -8.16 -16.62 -5.57
N GLY A 279 -7.50 -15.53 -5.19
CA GLY A 279 -6.46 -14.93 -6.01
C GLY A 279 -5.22 -15.83 -6.12
N ALA A 280 -4.39 -15.62 -7.13
CA ALA A 280 -3.14 -16.36 -7.32
C ALA A 280 -2.23 -16.31 -6.08
N HIS A 281 -2.15 -15.15 -5.46
CA HIS A 281 -1.75 -14.92 -4.07
C HIS A 281 -2.35 -13.58 -3.60
N ASP A 282 -2.19 -13.24 -2.33
CA ASP A 282 -2.82 -12.06 -1.72
C ASP A 282 -2.40 -10.71 -2.37
N GLY A 283 -1.18 -10.60 -2.89
CA GLY A 283 -0.73 -9.41 -3.62
C GLY A 283 -1.43 -9.19 -4.96
N PHE A 284 -1.92 -10.26 -5.64
CA PHE A 284 -2.70 -10.11 -6.87
C PHE A 284 -4.05 -9.44 -6.59
N HIS A 285 -4.74 -9.84 -5.52
CA HIS A 285 -6.05 -9.27 -5.21
C HIS A 285 -5.99 -7.75 -5.03
N GLU A 286 -4.97 -7.26 -4.32
CA GLU A 286 -4.74 -5.83 -4.14
C GLU A 286 -4.27 -5.14 -5.43
N ALA A 287 -3.52 -5.84 -6.29
CA ALA A 287 -2.97 -5.25 -7.50
C ALA A 287 -4.00 -5.01 -8.61
N ILE A 288 -5.06 -5.83 -8.70
CA ILE A 288 -6.01 -5.81 -9.83
C ILE A 288 -6.72 -4.45 -9.97
N GLY A 289 -7.32 -3.97 -8.89
CA GLY A 289 -8.01 -2.68 -8.88
C GLY A 289 -7.06 -1.52 -9.14
N ASP A 290 -5.89 -1.54 -8.52
CA ASP A 290 -4.85 -0.52 -8.71
C ASP A 290 -4.27 -0.53 -10.14
N THR A 291 -4.21 -1.69 -10.79
CA THR A 291 -3.86 -1.80 -12.21
C THR A 291 -4.82 -1.01 -13.10
N ILE A 292 -6.12 -1.10 -12.83
CA ILE A 292 -7.14 -0.32 -13.53
C ILE A 292 -7.03 1.16 -13.18
N ASN A 293 -6.77 1.51 -11.93
CA ASN A 293 -6.54 2.90 -11.51
C ASN A 293 -5.42 3.59 -12.28
N LEU A 294 -4.34 2.88 -12.63
CA LEU A 294 -3.29 3.44 -13.49
C LEU A 294 -3.78 3.81 -14.89
N SER A 295 -4.88 3.21 -15.36
CA SER A 295 -5.55 3.54 -16.63
C SER A 295 -6.61 4.65 -16.52
N VAL A 296 -6.95 5.09 -15.29
CA VAL A 296 -7.84 6.24 -15.05
C VAL A 296 -7.04 7.53 -15.17
N THR A 297 -6.52 7.76 -16.37
CA THR A 297 -5.68 8.92 -16.69
C THR A 297 -6.52 10.18 -16.93
N PRO A 298 -5.94 11.39 -16.90
CA PRO A 298 -6.63 12.62 -17.29
C PRO A 298 -7.26 12.52 -18.68
N GLY A 299 -6.58 11.85 -19.63
CA GLY A 299 -7.11 11.60 -20.97
C GLY A 299 -8.36 10.71 -20.94
N TYR A 300 -8.38 9.67 -20.12
CA TYR A 300 -9.56 8.84 -19.93
C TYR A 300 -10.71 9.64 -19.31
N LEU A 301 -10.46 10.39 -18.22
CA LEU A 301 -11.47 11.22 -17.57
C LEU A 301 -12.07 12.26 -18.53
N ALA A 302 -11.25 12.82 -19.41
CA ALA A 302 -11.73 13.70 -20.49
C ALA A 302 -12.59 12.93 -21.52
N SER A 303 -12.22 11.71 -21.90
CA SER A 303 -12.95 10.91 -22.88
C SER A 303 -14.37 10.53 -22.42
N ILE A 304 -14.58 10.41 -21.10
CA ILE A 304 -15.90 10.17 -20.51
C ILE A 304 -16.65 11.48 -20.16
N GLY A 305 -16.09 12.64 -20.51
CA GLY A 305 -16.69 13.96 -20.31
C GLY A 305 -16.68 14.47 -18.87
N LEU A 306 -15.88 13.86 -17.98
CA LEU A 306 -15.79 14.31 -16.58
C LEU A 306 -14.93 15.57 -16.47
N VAL A 307 -13.74 15.60 -17.07
CA VAL A 307 -12.85 16.77 -17.08
C VAL A 307 -12.69 17.30 -18.50
N ARG A 308 -12.16 18.51 -18.63
CA ARG A 308 -11.84 19.08 -19.95
C ARG A 308 -10.63 18.37 -20.57
N PRO A 309 -10.63 18.15 -21.89
CA PRO A 309 -9.43 17.64 -22.55
C PRO A 309 -8.34 18.71 -22.55
N VAL A 310 -7.32 18.50 -21.75
CA VAL A 310 -6.14 19.35 -21.64
C VAL A 310 -4.90 18.49 -21.78
N GLN A 311 -3.96 18.92 -22.63
CA GLN A 311 -2.64 18.31 -22.68
C GLN A 311 -1.85 18.79 -21.46
N PRO A 312 -1.47 17.91 -20.50
CA PRO A 312 -0.72 18.35 -19.33
C PRO A 312 0.64 18.94 -19.72
N SER A 313 1.04 20.01 -19.06
CA SER A 313 2.42 20.48 -19.19
C SER A 313 3.40 19.47 -18.56
N ARG A 314 4.68 19.53 -18.95
CA ARG A 314 5.74 18.71 -18.35
C ARG A 314 5.76 18.88 -16.83
N GLU A 315 5.60 20.11 -16.35
CA GLU A 315 5.57 20.46 -14.93
C GLU A 315 4.39 19.79 -14.20
N ALA A 316 3.23 19.79 -14.82
CA ALA A 316 2.03 19.14 -14.28
C ALA A 316 2.20 17.62 -14.19
N VAL A 317 2.81 16.99 -15.21
CA VAL A 317 3.12 15.55 -15.20
C VAL A 317 4.11 15.22 -14.07
N ILE A 318 5.18 16.02 -13.89
CA ILE A 318 6.16 15.81 -12.82
C ILE A 318 5.48 15.95 -11.45
N ASN A 319 4.61 16.94 -11.26
CA ASN A 319 3.85 17.12 -10.03
C ASN A 319 2.96 15.90 -9.72
N GLN A 320 2.23 15.39 -10.71
CA GLN A 320 1.39 14.21 -10.55
C GLN A 320 2.21 12.96 -10.21
N GLN A 321 3.31 12.74 -10.93
CA GLN A 321 4.21 11.62 -10.64
C GLN A 321 4.88 11.75 -9.28
N MET A 322 5.26 12.96 -8.84
CA MET A 322 5.79 13.20 -7.51
C MET A 322 4.76 12.82 -6.44
N LYS A 323 3.52 13.29 -6.56
CA LYS A 323 2.45 12.95 -5.61
C LYS A 323 2.27 11.44 -5.51
N MET A 324 2.19 10.74 -6.65
CA MET A 324 2.06 9.28 -6.69
C MET A 324 3.31 8.59 -6.12
N ALA A 325 4.52 9.07 -6.39
CA ALA A 325 5.76 8.47 -5.89
C ALA A 325 5.89 8.60 -4.36
N LEU A 326 5.43 9.71 -3.78
CA LEU A 326 5.41 9.90 -2.33
C LEU A 326 4.49 8.91 -1.60
N ASP A 327 3.49 8.37 -2.29
CA ASP A 327 2.62 7.33 -1.75
C ASP A 327 3.13 5.93 -2.10
N LYS A 328 3.34 5.64 -3.40
CA LYS A 328 3.62 4.26 -3.86
C LYS A 328 5.10 3.89 -3.76
N ILE A 329 6.02 4.78 -4.13
CA ILE A 329 7.47 4.46 -4.10
C ILE A 329 8.03 4.58 -2.69
N ALA A 330 7.65 5.61 -1.94
CA ALA A 330 8.03 5.77 -0.53
C ALA A 330 7.60 4.57 0.33
N PHE A 331 6.48 3.93 -0.02
CA PHE A 331 5.93 2.78 0.68
C PHE A 331 6.77 1.49 0.52
N LEU A 332 7.40 1.28 -0.62
CA LEU A 332 7.99 -0.02 -0.97
C LEU A 332 8.98 -0.57 0.07
N PRO A 333 9.97 0.19 0.55
CA PRO A 333 10.88 -0.34 1.56
C PRO A 333 10.19 -0.62 2.90
N PHE A 334 9.17 0.14 3.27
CA PHE A 334 8.37 -0.15 4.47
C PHE A 334 7.56 -1.44 4.31
N GLY A 335 6.87 -1.61 3.17
CA GLY A 335 6.14 -2.82 2.84
C GLY A 335 6.98 -4.08 2.92
N LYS A 336 8.27 -3.98 2.54
CA LYS A 336 9.26 -5.06 2.65
C LYS A 336 9.71 -5.31 4.09
N VAL A 337 10.08 -4.26 4.82
CA VAL A 337 10.73 -4.36 6.14
C VAL A 337 9.84 -4.99 7.20
N VAL A 338 8.54 -4.70 7.19
CA VAL A 338 7.62 -5.18 8.24
C VAL A 338 7.64 -6.70 8.37
N ASP A 339 7.56 -7.41 7.24
CA ASP A 339 7.57 -8.88 7.25
C ASP A 339 8.99 -9.45 7.28
N GLU A 340 9.96 -8.81 6.67
CA GLU A 340 11.36 -9.25 6.79
C GLU A 340 11.81 -9.26 8.25
N TRP A 341 11.45 -8.25 9.03
CA TRP A 341 11.70 -8.23 10.47
C TRP A 341 10.98 -9.39 11.16
N ARG A 342 9.68 -9.62 10.88
CA ARG A 342 8.91 -10.71 11.49
C ARG A 342 9.43 -12.08 11.11
N TRP A 343 9.86 -12.31 9.86
CA TRP A 343 10.46 -13.60 9.45
C TRP A 343 11.73 -13.89 10.24
N LYS A 344 12.59 -12.90 10.44
CA LYS A 344 13.80 -13.05 11.25
C LYS A 344 13.49 -13.29 12.73
N VAL A 345 12.43 -12.66 13.25
CA VAL A 345 11.93 -12.91 14.62
C VAL A 345 11.41 -14.35 14.74
N PHE A 346 10.57 -14.81 13.83
CA PHE A 346 10.04 -16.17 13.82
C PHE A 346 11.15 -17.22 13.65
N ALA A 347 12.13 -16.93 12.80
CA ALA A 347 13.29 -17.83 12.61
C ALA A 347 14.25 -17.86 13.82
N GLY A 348 14.09 -16.96 14.81
CA GLY A 348 14.97 -16.83 15.96
C GLY A 348 16.31 -16.12 15.68
N GLU A 349 16.46 -15.54 14.49
CA GLU A 349 17.62 -14.71 14.13
C GLU A 349 17.60 -13.38 14.91
N ILE A 350 16.42 -12.86 15.20
CA ILE A 350 16.19 -11.70 16.06
C ILE A 350 15.53 -12.19 17.34
N ARG A 351 16.24 -12.05 18.44
CA ARG A 351 15.77 -12.45 19.78
C ARG A 351 14.99 -11.32 20.46
N PRO A 352 14.17 -11.63 21.49
CA PRO A 352 13.38 -10.61 22.18
C PRO A 352 14.20 -9.42 22.70
N GLU A 353 15.43 -9.63 23.17
CA GLU A 353 16.35 -8.59 23.62
C GLU A 353 16.86 -7.64 22.53
N ASP A 354 16.61 -7.97 21.26
CA ASP A 354 17.07 -7.20 20.08
C ASP A 354 15.94 -6.64 19.22
N TYR A 355 14.68 -6.76 19.64
CA TYR A 355 13.51 -6.41 18.82
C TYR A 355 13.55 -4.97 18.33
N ASN A 356 13.79 -4.01 19.20
CA ASN A 356 13.73 -2.60 18.81
C ASN A 356 14.97 -2.16 18.03
N ARG A 357 16.15 -2.60 18.43
CA ARG A 357 17.41 -2.31 17.73
C ARG A 357 17.38 -2.85 16.29
N SER A 358 16.96 -4.11 16.11
CA SER A 358 16.89 -4.74 14.80
C SER A 358 15.82 -4.11 13.90
N TRP A 359 14.69 -3.69 14.48
CA TRP A 359 13.66 -2.93 13.74
C TRP A 359 14.26 -1.66 13.15
N TRP A 360 14.93 -0.85 13.94
CA TRP A 360 15.53 0.40 13.46
C TRP A 360 16.73 0.17 12.53
N ALA A 361 17.49 -0.90 12.72
CA ALA A 361 18.54 -1.28 11.78
C ALA A 361 17.99 -1.53 10.37
N LEU A 362 16.90 -2.31 10.25
CA LEU A 362 16.23 -2.55 8.97
C LEU A 362 15.58 -1.27 8.39
N ARG A 363 14.94 -0.46 9.24
CA ARG A 363 14.36 0.81 8.82
C ARG A 363 15.44 1.77 8.28
N ARG A 364 16.58 1.84 8.94
CA ARG A 364 17.72 2.63 8.47
C ARG A 364 18.26 2.06 7.16
N GLN A 365 18.47 0.76 7.08
CA GLN A 365 19.03 0.10 5.88
C GLN A 365 18.18 0.34 4.64
N TYR A 366 16.88 0.09 4.72
CA TYR A 366 15.98 0.10 3.56
C TYR A 366 15.28 1.44 3.31
N GLN A 367 14.83 2.11 4.37
CA GLN A 367 14.11 3.37 4.24
C GLN A 367 15.00 4.62 4.37
N GLY A 368 16.22 4.50 4.93
CA GLY A 368 17.06 5.67 5.20
C GLY A 368 16.41 6.63 6.20
N ILE A 369 15.73 6.11 7.21
CA ILE A 369 15.11 6.90 8.27
C ILE A 369 15.65 6.51 9.65
N ALA A 370 15.55 7.44 10.60
CA ALA A 370 15.92 7.24 11.99
C ALA A 370 14.81 7.72 12.91
N PRO A 371 14.72 7.19 14.15
CA PRO A 371 13.79 7.72 15.13
C PRO A 371 14.20 9.15 15.52
N PRO A 372 13.23 10.03 15.88
CA PRO A 372 13.54 11.42 16.25
C PRO A 372 14.30 11.57 17.57
N VAL A 373 14.21 10.55 18.42
CA VAL A 373 14.87 10.47 19.74
C VAL A 373 15.56 9.13 19.88
N ALA A 374 16.51 9.04 20.83
CA ALA A 374 17.16 7.78 21.13
C ALA A 374 16.13 6.73 21.58
N ARG A 375 16.20 5.56 20.96
CA ARG A 375 15.31 4.41 21.26
C ARG A 375 16.17 3.23 21.69
N ASP A 376 15.77 2.56 22.75
CA ASP A 376 16.44 1.35 23.27
C ASP A 376 15.46 0.17 23.38
N GLU A 377 15.87 -0.91 24.02
CA GLU A 377 15.06 -2.11 24.15
C GLU A 377 13.93 -2.02 25.22
N ARG A 378 13.76 -0.88 25.89
CA ARG A 378 12.53 -0.57 26.65
C ARG A 378 11.37 -0.21 25.75
N SER A 379 11.66 0.17 24.52
CA SER A 379 10.67 0.45 23.45
C SER A 379 10.34 -0.81 22.66
N PHE A 380 9.21 -0.78 21.97
CA PHE A 380 8.82 -1.85 21.03
C PHE A 380 8.14 -1.23 19.80
N ASP A 381 8.88 -0.41 19.04
CA ASP A 381 8.36 0.44 17.97
C ASP A 381 7.73 -0.33 16.80
N ALA A 382 8.14 -1.59 16.58
CA ALA A 382 7.51 -2.44 15.57
C ALA A 382 6.00 -2.64 15.85
N ALA A 383 5.60 -2.79 17.12
CA ALA A 383 4.20 -2.98 17.50
C ALA A 383 3.37 -1.68 17.48
N ALA A 384 4.00 -0.52 17.28
CA ALA A 384 3.29 0.73 17.00
C ALA A 384 2.55 0.71 15.64
N LYS A 385 2.81 -0.30 14.78
CA LYS A 385 2.10 -0.58 13.53
C LYS A 385 1.14 -1.75 13.72
N TYR A 386 -0.16 -1.50 13.49
CA TYR A 386 -1.27 -2.45 13.68
C TYR A 386 -0.96 -3.89 13.23
N HIS A 387 -0.38 -4.08 12.06
CA HIS A 387 -0.15 -5.40 11.47
C HIS A 387 0.79 -6.29 12.29
N VAL A 388 1.63 -5.72 13.16
CA VAL A 388 2.52 -6.49 14.02
C VAL A 388 1.74 -7.11 15.19
N PRO A 389 1.05 -6.35 16.06
CA PRO A 389 0.25 -6.93 17.14
C PRO A 389 -0.96 -7.72 16.63
N ALA A 390 -1.57 -7.34 15.51
CA ALA A 390 -2.67 -8.07 14.89
C ALA A 390 -2.22 -9.32 14.11
N ASN A 391 -0.92 -9.59 14.05
CA ASN A 391 -0.34 -10.74 13.35
C ASN A 391 -0.82 -10.89 11.89
N THR A 392 -0.98 -9.77 11.19
CA THR A 392 -1.45 -9.75 9.80
C THR A 392 -0.27 -9.65 8.84
N PRO A 393 -0.09 -10.56 7.86
CA PRO A 393 0.96 -10.47 6.84
C PRO A 393 0.92 -9.15 6.08
N TYR A 394 2.09 -8.61 5.74
CA TYR A 394 2.24 -7.26 5.17
C TYR A 394 2.89 -7.23 3.77
N THR A 395 3.65 -8.26 3.42
CA THR A 395 4.37 -8.34 2.13
C THR A 395 3.44 -8.23 0.92
N ARG A 396 2.17 -8.62 1.07
CA ARG A 396 1.13 -8.46 0.03
C ARG A 396 1.09 -7.05 -0.56
N TYR A 397 1.25 -6.03 0.27
CA TYR A 397 1.22 -4.63 -0.17
C TYR A 397 2.49 -4.24 -0.94
N PHE A 398 3.65 -4.76 -0.54
CA PHE A 398 4.88 -4.61 -1.32
C PHE A 398 4.74 -5.23 -2.71
N LEU A 399 4.21 -6.44 -2.78
CA LEU A 399 4.02 -7.16 -4.04
C LEU A 399 2.94 -6.49 -4.91
N SER A 400 1.82 -6.06 -4.32
CA SER A 400 0.73 -5.43 -5.07
C SER A 400 1.17 -4.11 -5.72
N PHE A 401 1.97 -3.31 -5.02
CA PHE A 401 2.50 -2.05 -5.55
C PHE A 401 3.47 -2.26 -6.72
N ILE A 402 4.13 -3.41 -6.80
CA ILE A 402 4.96 -3.78 -7.95
C ILE A 402 4.11 -4.36 -9.07
N LEU A 403 3.26 -5.34 -8.74
CA LEU A 403 2.42 -6.03 -9.71
C LEU A 403 1.51 -5.08 -10.49
N GLN A 404 0.92 -4.07 -9.84
CA GLN A 404 0.03 -3.13 -10.53
C GLN A 404 0.69 -2.46 -11.75
N PHE A 405 1.97 -2.08 -11.66
CA PHE A 405 2.70 -1.48 -12.78
C PHE A 405 3.04 -2.50 -13.85
N GLN A 406 3.45 -3.70 -13.47
CA GLN A 406 3.77 -4.77 -14.41
C GLN A 406 2.52 -5.22 -15.18
N LEU A 407 1.40 -5.42 -14.49
CA LEU A 407 0.13 -5.77 -15.12
C LEU A 407 -0.39 -4.64 -16.01
N HIS A 408 -0.29 -3.39 -15.56
CA HIS A 408 -0.67 -2.22 -16.36
C HIS A 408 0.13 -2.14 -17.66
N LYS A 409 1.46 -2.30 -17.60
CA LYS A 409 2.29 -2.34 -18.80
C LYS A 409 1.86 -3.44 -19.76
N ALA A 410 1.65 -4.64 -19.25
CA ALA A 410 1.23 -5.77 -20.08
C ALA A 410 -0.14 -5.53 -20.74
N LEU A 411 -1.08 -4.88 -20.05
CA LEU A 411 -2.36 -4.47 -20.61
C LEU A 411 -2.19 -3.39 -21.67
N CYS A 412 -1.32 -2.41 -21.45
CA CYS A 412 -1.02 -1.36 -22.43
C CYS A 412 -0.36 -1.93 -23.70
N ASP A 413 0.56 -2.86 -23.54
CA ASP A 413 1.20 -3.57 -24.66
C ASP A 413 0.15 -4.39 -25.46
N ALA A 414 -0.77 -5.07 -24.76
CA ALA A 414 -1.88 -5.80 -25.37
C ALA A 414 -2.87 -4.89 -26.10
N ALA A 415 -3.09 -3.68 -25.57
CA ALA A 415 -3.90 -2.65 -26.22
C ALA A 415 -3.20 -1.97 -27.41
N GLY A 416 -1.94 -2.31 -27.69
CA GLY A 416 -1.15 -1.71 -28.77
C GLY A 416 -0.67 -0.28 -28.48
N TRP A 417 -0.63 0.15 -27.22
CA TRP A 417 -0.17 1.47 -26.83
C TRP A 417 1.30 1.70 -27.19
N LYS A 418 1.62 2.91 -27.71
CA LYS A 418 2.98 3.28 -28.14
C LYS A 418 3.49 4.56 -27.49
N GLY A 419 2.67 5.22 -26.68
CA GLY A 419 3.05 6.44 -25.94
C GLY A 419 3.73 6.13 -24.59
N PRO A 420 3.98 7.19 -23.79
CA PRO A 420 4.49 7.03 -22.43
C PRO A 420 3.55 6.17 -21.58
N LEU A 421 4.10 5.29 -20.75
CA LEU A 421 3.31 4.34 -19.97
C LEU A 421 2.33 5.03 -19.00
N HIS A 422 2.73 6.15 -18.41
CA HIS A 422 1.87 6.91 -17.48
C HIS A 422 0.68 7.63 -18.13
N GLU A 423 0.62 7.69 -19.47
CA GLU A 423 -0.51 8.23 -20.22
C GLU A 423 -1.45 7.13 -20.76
N CYS A 424 -1.05 5.87 -20.63
CA CYS A 424 -1.80 4.74 -21.16
C CYS A 424 -3.13 4.56 -20.43
N SER A 425 -4.21 4.45 -21.20
CA SER A 425 -5.49 3.92 -20.74
C SER A 425 -5.91 2.76 -21.61
N VAL A 426 -6.29 1.66 -21.00
CA VAL A 426 -6.75 0.45 -21.71
C VAL A 426 -8.26 0.43 -21.88
N PHE A 427 -8.96 1.51 -21.57
CA PHE A 427 -10.40 1.63 -21.75
C PHE A 427 -10.81 1.27 -23.19
N GLY A 428 -11.79 0.38 -23.34
CA GLY A 428 -12.29 -0.06 -24.63
C GLY A 428 -11.47 -1.16 -25.33
N SER A 429 -10.27 -1.51 -24.83
CA SER A 429 -9.44 -2.54 -25.46
C SER A 429 -9.93 -3.95 -25.14
N LYS A 430 -10.65 -4.56 -26.05
CA LYS A 430 -11.13 -5.95 -25.90
C LYS A 430 -10.00 -6.96 -25.86
N GLU A 431 -8.90 -6.71 -26.57
CA GLU A 431 -7.73 -7.61 -26.58
C GLU A 431 -7.03 -7.60 -25.21
N ALA A 432 -6.78 -6.43 -24.62
CA ALA A 432 -6.25 -6.33 -23.28
C ALA A 432 -7.20 -7.00 -22.27
N GLY A 433 -8.51 -6.76 -22.40
CA GLY A 433 -9.53 -7.34 -21.55
C GLY A 433 -9.60 -8.87 -21.62
N GLN A 434 -9.47 -9.48 -22.80
CA GLN A 434 -9.44 -10.94 -22.95
C GLN A 434 -8.24 -11.57 -22.23
N LYS A 435 -7.06 -11.01 -22.38
CA LYS A 435 -5.86 -11.49 -21.67
C LYS A 435 -5.99 -11.31 -20.17
N PHE A 436 -6.55 -10.19 -19.73
CA PHE A 436 -6.79 -9.91 -18.32
C PHE A 436 -7.77 -10.90 -17.70
N GLN A 437 -8.91 -11.14 -18.35
CA GLN A 437 -9.91 -12.12 -17.92
C GLN A 437 -9.32 -13.53 -17.85
N ALA A 438 -8.50 -13.94 -18.84
CA ALA A 438 -7.85 -15.24 -18.84
C ALA A 438 -6.87 -15.42 -17.66
N MET A 439 -6.19 -14.36 -17.24
CA MET A 439 -5.36 -14.38 -16.04
C MET A 439 -6.22 -14.48 -14.78
N LEU A 440 -7.25 -13.64 -14.65
CA LEU A 440 -8.11 -13.62 -13.45
C LEU A 440 -8.89 -14.93 -13.26
N ALA A 441 -9.37 -15.54 -14.34
CA ALA A 441 -10.13 -16.79 -14.29
C ALA A 441 -9.30 -17.97 -13.76
N ALA A 442 -7.98 -17.91 -13.79
CA ALA A 442 -7.12 -18.95 -13.23
C ALA A 442 -7.28 -19.08 -11.70
N GLY A 443 -7.59 -17.97 -11.01
CA GLY A 443 -7.68 -17.97 -9.56
C GLY A 443 -6.44 -18.58 -8.90
N ALA A 444 -6.63 -19.42 -7.89
CA ALA A 444 -5.59 -20.18 -7.19
C ALA A 444 -5.36 -21.60 -7.77
N SER A 445 -5.81 -21.89 -9.00
CA SER A 445 -5.76 -23.22 -9.57
C SER A 445 -4.37 -23.66 -10.08
N GLN A 446 -3.43 -22.74 -10.11
CA GLN A 446 -2.06 -22.96 -10.59
C GLN A 446 -1.09 -22.01 -9.85
N PRO A 447 0.23 -22.29 -9.88
CA PRO A 447 1.21 -21.37 -9.31
C PRO A 447 1.06 -19.95 -9.88
N TRP A 448 1.28 -18.93 -9.04
CA TRP A 448 1.11 -17.53 -9.45
C TRP A 448 2.00 -17.15 -10.64
N GLN A 449 3.15 -17.78 -10.80
CA GLN A 449 4.05 -17.58 -11.94
C GLN A 449 3.36 -17.92 -13.27
N ASP A 450 2.62 -19.02 -13.31
CA ASP A 450 1.87 -19.44 -14.51
C ASP A 450 0.69 -18.51 -14.77
N THR A 451 0.08 -18.00 -13.70
CA THR A 451 -1.01 -17.01 -13.78
C THR A 451 -0.48 -15.68 -14.32
N LEU A 452 0.66 -15.20 -13.81
CA LEU A 452 1.31 -13.97 -14.27
C LEU A 452 1.68 -14.07 -15.78
N GLN A 453 2.22 -15.22 -16.19
CA GLN A 453 2.64 -15.47 -17.57
C GLN A 453 1.48 -15.34 -18.58
N LYS A 454 0.26 -15.63 -18.21
CA LYS A 454 -0.90 -15.52 -19.11
C LYS A 454 -1.14 -14.11 -19.62
N LEU A 455 -0.81 -13.10 -18.82
CA LEU A 455 -0.96 -11.70 -19.21
C LEU A 455 0.38 -11.08 -19.66
N THR A 456 1.44 -11.31 -18.90
CA THR A 456 2.71 -10.60 -19.08
C THR A 456 3.69 -11.30 -20.03
N GLY A 457 3.47 -12.60 -20.29
CA GLY A 457 4.39 -13.43 -21.05
C GLY A 457 5.64 -13.89 -20.27
N THR A 458 5.80 -13.45 -19.01
CA THR A 458 6.90 -13.85 -18.11
C THR A 458 6.37 -14.49 -16.84
N ARG A 459 7.17 -15.39 -16.27
CA ARG A 459 6.89 -16.05 -14.99
C ARG A 459 7.46 -15.31 -13.78
N GLU A 460 8.14 -14.18 -14.01
CA GLU A 460 8.82 -13.41 -12.97
C GLU A 460 8.16 -12.07 -12.75
N MET A 461 8.04 -11.66 -11.49
CA MET A 461 7.70 -10.27 -11.16
C MET A 461 8.83 -9.35 -11.61
N ASP A 462 8.49 -8.16 -12.08
CA ASP A 462 9.44 -7.17 -12.56
C ASP A 462 9.10 -5.76 -12.07
N ALA A 463 9.91 -5.26 -11.14
CA ALA A 463 9.77 -3.91 -10.61
C ALA A 463 10.45 -2.84 -11.48
N SER A 464 11.23 -3.21 -12.51
CA SER A 464 11.87 -2.25 -13.41
C SER A 464 10.87 -1.42 -14.21
N VAL A 465 9.67 -1.97 -14.43
CA VAL A 465 8.53 -1.28 -15.07
C VAL A 465 8.14 0.00 -14.32
N ILE A 466 8.34 0.05 -13.01
CA ILE A 466 8.12 1.26 -12.21
C ILE A 466 9.04 2.39 -12.69
N ILE A 467 10.30 2.10 -12.99
CA ILE A 467 11.24 3.11 -13.51
C ILE A 467 10.78 3.66 -14.88
N GLU A 468 10.24 2.78 -15.75
CA GLU A 468 9.66 3.20 -17.02
C GLU A 468 8.46 4.14 -16.80
N TYR A 469 7.55 3.78 -15.91
CA TYR A 469 6.37 4.60 -15.61
C TYR A 469 6.75 5.99 -15.05
N PHE A 470 7.73 6.04 -14.15
CA PHE A 470 8.19 7.27 -13.49
C PHE A 470 9.35 7.96 -14.22
N GLN A 471 9.63 7.62 -15.49
CA GLN A 471 10.77 8.17 -16.22
C GLN A 471 10.83 9.72 -16.22
N PRO A 472 9.72 10.48 -16.44
CA PRO A 472 9.74 11.94 -16.35
C PRO A 472 10.20 12.44 -14.98
N LEU A 473 9.68 11.85 -13.90
CA LEU A 473 10.07 12.21 -12.54
C LEU A 473 11.53 11.83 -12.25
N MET A 474 11.97 10.64 -12.64
CA MET A 474 13.34 10.17 -12.41
C MET A 474 14.37 11.13 -13.02
N LYS A 475 14.17 11.52 -14.29
CA LYS A 475 15.03 12.49 -14.96
C LYS A 475 15.06 13.85 -14.23
N TRP A 476 13.90 14.30 -13.79
CA TRP A 476 13.82 15.56 -13.05
C TRP A 476 14.51 15.47 -11.68
N LEU A 477 14.32 14.37 -10.94
CA LEU A 477 15.00 14.13 -9.66
C LEU A 477 16.53 14.06 -9.83
N GLU A 478 17.04 13.42 -10.87
CA GLU A 478 18.47 13.40 -11.19
C GLU A 478 19.03 14.81 -11.41
N GLU A 479 18.26 15.69 -12.07
CA GLU A 479 18.64 17.10 -12.26
C GLU A 479 18.64 17.88 -10.92
N GLN A 480 17.60 17.68 -10.08
CA GLN A 480 17.47 18.37 -8.79
C GLN A 480 18.51 17.93 -7.77
N ASN A 481 18.93 16.69 -7.84
CA ASN A 481 19.88 16.10 -6.90
C ASN A 481 21.35 16.35 -7.27
N LYS A 482 21.64 17.05 -8.37
CA LYS A 482 23.03 17.42 -8.73
C LYS A 482 23.69 18.22 -7.62
N GLY A 483 24.84 17.75 -7.16
CA GLY A 483 25.58 18.36 -6.05
C GLY A 483 25.09 17.99 -4.65
N GLN A 484 24.03 17.19 -4.53
CA GLN A 484 23.58 16.64 -3.26
C GLN A 484 24.32 15.34 -2.91
N THR A 485 24.52 15.08 -1.62
CA THR A 485 24.98 13.78 -1.12
C THR A 485 23.78 12.84 -1.00
N CYS A 486 23.50 12.03 -2.02
CA CYS A 486 22.41 11.09 -2.01
C CYS A 486 22.80 9.76 -1.31
N GLY A 487 21.78 8.99 -0.86
CA GLY A 487 21.97 7.84 0.01
C GLY A 487 22.08 8.26 1.49
N TRP A 488 22.39 7.32 2.35
CA TRP A 488 22.49 7.52 3.81
C TRP A 488 23.44 6.51 4.43
N THR A 489 23.95 6.84 5.63
CA THR A 489 24.73 5.91 6.45
C THR A 489 23.84 4.83 7.04
N THR A 490 24.25 3.56 6.98
CA THR A 490 23.54 2.39 7.52
C THR A 490 24.01 2.03 8.94
#